data_57b833544510c59d295c6dec893bba54
#
_entry.id   57b833544510c59d295c6dec893bba54
#
_cell.length_a   1.000
_cell.length_b   1.000
_cell.length_c   1.000
_cell.angle_alpha   90.00
_cell.angle_beta   90.00
_cell.angle_gamma   90.00
#
_symmetry.space_group_name_H-M   'P 1'
#
loop_
_entity.id
_entity.type
_entity.pdbx_description
1 polymer ?
#
loop_
_entity_poly.entity_id
_entity_poly.type
_entity_poly.pdbx_seq_one_letter_code
_entity_poly.pdbx_strand_id
1 'polypeptide(L)'
;MKSKVLFSTVNYERYDADLTLPAKFSRLVDKMGLQDAVKGKSTVIKMHVGRNIGYSTIPPLFVKILVDKLKSYGARLWITDQEVEGAKSRGYTEDYLGVPIVPACGVTKKYYYEKQVDFRSFRNVDIAGNIHDADVMIDLSHVKGHGVCGYGGACKNIAMGCVTDRTRQQIHGLEGGIEWDENLCTHCELCVNSCNHDANSFDKDGNYKVNYHHCTFCQHCVKVCPVSAMTMVEKKYEDFQTGMAICTEEVLKVFKPGHVFYINFLLSITALCDCWGLTTPSLVPDIGVMASQDIVAIERACLDAIKFENLIPAGVPSGHELGTQGHLFERLHGKNPFVQLNELEKRGLGTQEYEIVEIG
;
A
#
# COMPACT_ATOMS: atom_id res chain seq x y z
N MET A 1 17.74 -17.77 -10.46
CA MET A 1 16.93 -18.86 -9.85
C MET A 1 15.54 -18.27 -9.60
N LYS A 2 14.48 -18.92 -10.04
CA LYS A 2 13.11 -18.42 -9.88
C LYS A 2 12.71 -18.39 -8.40
N SER A 3 12.08 -17.31 -7.95
CA SER A 3 11.54 -17.19 -6.60
C SER A 3 10.21 -17.93 -6.49
N LYS A 4 9.97 -18.56 -5.34
CA LYS A 4 8.70 -19.26 -5.08
C LYS A 4 7.62 -18.29 -4.62
N VAL A 5 6.44 -18.40 -5.25
CA VAL A 5 5.22 -17.72 -4.83
C VAL A 5 4.17 -18.78 -4.52
N LEU A 6 3.82 -18.92 -3.25
CA LEU A 6 2.73 -19.79 -2.80
C LEU A 6 1.41 -19.15 -3.20
N PHE A 7 0.46 -19.94 -3.68
CA PHE A 7 -0.84 -19.43 -4.13
C PHE A 7 -1.99 -20.29 -3.63
N SER A 8 -3.00 -19.68 -3.04
CA SER A 8 -4.28 -20.30 -2.71
C SER A 8 -5.39 -19.60 -3.49
N THR A 9 -5.99 -20.33 -4.44
CA THR A 9 -7.09 -19.80 -5.26
C THR A 9 -8.42 -19.79 -4.51
N VAL A 10 -9.32 -18.86 -4.87
CA VAL A 10 -10.72 -18.88 -4.40
C VAL A 10 -11.52 -20.04 -4.98
N ASN A 11 -11.09 -20.59 -6.13
CA ASN A 11 -11.81 -21.67 -6.80
C ASN A 11 -11.76 -22.98 -6.00
N TYR A 12 -12.80 -23.78 -6.09
CA TYR A 12 -12.89 -25.10 -5.50
C TYR A 12 -13.61 -26.07 -6.46
N GLU A 13 -13.21 -27.32 -6.44
CA GLU A 13 -13.71 -28.36 -7.35
C GLU A 13 -15.00 -29.02 -6.84
N ARG A 14 -15.25 -28.97 -5.55
CA ARG A 14 -16.40 -29.56 -4.88
C ARG A 14 -16.77 -28.80 -3.62
N TYR A 15 -18.01 -28.99 -3.14
CA TYR A 15 -18.47 -28.40 -1.87
C TYR A 15 -17.85 -29.13 -0.69
N ASP A 16 -16.74 -28.57 -0.20
CA ASP A 16 -15.94 -29.11 0.90
C ASP A 16 -15.39 -27.94 1.72
N ALA A 17 -15.58 -27.99 3.03
CA ALA A 17 -15.11 -26.95 3.93
C ALA A 17 -13.59 -26.74 3.87
N ASP A 18 -12.84 -27.81 3.66
CA ASP A 18 -11.39 -27.80 3.57
C ASP A 18 -10.87 -27.16 2.26
N LEU A 19 -11.73 -27.02 1.26
CA LEU A 19 -11.40 -26.36 -0.01
C LEU A 19 -11.77 -24.87 -0.04
N THR A 20 -12.31 -24.33 1.04
CA THR A 20 -12.61 -22.90 1.16
C THR A 20 -11.33 -22.08 1.25
N LEU A 21 -11.35 -20.82 0.78
CA LEU A 21 -10.17 -19.97 0.84
C LEU A 21 -9.63 -19.79 2.27
N PRO A 22 -10.43 -19.63 3.34
CA PRO A 22 -9.90 -19.57 4.71
C PRO A 22 -9.12 -20.81 5.10
N ALA A 23 -9.59 -22.02 4.75
CA ALA A 23 -8.89 -23.29 5.03
C ALA A 23 -7.58 -23.38 4.23
N LYS A 24 -7.60 -23.06 2.94
CA LYS A 24 -6.41 -22.99 2.08
C LYS A 24 -5.41 -21.95 2.60
N PHE A 25 -5.87 -20.77 3.01
CA PHE A 25 -5.01 -19.74 3.59
C PHE A 25 -4.31 -20.21 4.87
N SER A 26 -5.03 -20.93 5.73
CA SER A 26 -4.44 -21.54 6.92
C SER A 26 -3.28 -22.48 6.55
N ARG A 27 -3.44 -23.31 5.51
CA ARG A 27 -2.38 -24.21 5.00
C ARG A 27 -1.25 -23.45 4.32
N LEU A 28 -1.56 -22.38 3.60
CA LEU A 28 -0.56 -21.51 2.98
C LEU A 28 0.37 -20.92 4.04
N VAL A 29 -0.18 -20.40 5.14
CA VAL A 29 0.60 -19.86 6.27
C VAL A 29 1.53 -20.93 6.86
N ASP A 30 1.08 -22.19 6.99
CA ASP A 30 1.92 -23.31 7.46
C ASP A 30 3.11 -23.61 6.51
N LYS A 31 2.92 -23.36 5.21
CA LYS A 31 3.95 -23.60 4.18
C LYS A 31 4.96 -22.47 4.00
N MET A 32 4.74 -21.31 4.62
CA MET A 32 5.64 -20.15 4.51
C MET A 32 6.94 -20.28 5.32
N GLY A 33 7.09 -21.31 6.18
CA GLY A 33 8.27 -21.44 7.05
C GLY A 33 8.30 -20.44 8.21
N LEU A 34 7.16 -19.89 8.60
CA LEU A 34 7.05 -18.86 9.64
C LEU A 34 7.39 -19.37 11.04
N GLN A 35 7.14 -20.65 11.32
CA GLN A 35 7.28 -21.23 12.67
C GLN A 35 8.66 -20.99 13.27
N ASP A 36 9.73 -21.27 12.52
CA ASP A 36 11.10 -21.08 12.99
C ASP A 36 11.50 -19.60 13.02
N ALA A 37 10.98 -18.82 12.07
CA ALA A 37 11.28 -17.40 11.96
C ALA A 37 10.74 -16.57 13.13
N VAL A 38 9.54 -16.90 13.66
CA VAL A 38 8.83 -16.07 14.64
C VAL A 38 8.92 -16.56 16.08
N LYS A 39 9.39 -17.79 16.31
CA LYS A 39 9.41 -18.42 17.65
C LYS A 39 10.20 -17.58 18.66
N GLY A 40 9.50 -17.09 19.69
CA GLY A 40 10.08 -16.26 20.76
C GLY A 40 10.45 -14.84 20.35
N LYS A 41 10.18 -14.44 19.09
CA LYS A 41 10.54 -13.14 18.54
C LYS A 41 9.40 -12.14 18.58
N SER A 42 9.77 -10.85 18.62
CA SER A 42 8.85 -9.74 18.38
C SER A 42 8.50 -9.70 16.90
N THR A 43 7.20 -9.83 16.59
CA THR A 43 6.73 -9.95 15.21
C THR A 43 5.65 -8.93 14.94
N VAL A 44 5.88 -8.08 13.96
CA VAL A 44 4.91 -7.07 13.53
C VAL A 44 4.14 -7.56 12.30
N ILE A 45 2.82 -7.45 12.33
CA ILE A 45 1.97 -7.56 11.15
C ILE A 45 1.73 -6.13 10.65
N LYS A 46 2.36 -5.78 9.53
CA LYS A 46 2.11 -4.53 8.85
C LYS A 46 0.98 -4.70 7.85
N MET A 47 -0.12 -4.00 8.08
CA MET A 47 -1.25 -4.01 7.15
C MET A 47 -1.90 -2.63 7.08
N HIS A 48 -2.51 -2.33 5.93
CA HIS A 48 -3.34 -1.14 5.83
C HIS A 48 -4.72 -1.43 6.44
N VAL A 49 -5.04 -0.75 7.54
CA VAL A 49 -6.31 -0.95 8.26
C VAL A 49 -7.47 -0.12 7.68
N GLY A 50 -7.20 0.68 6.64
CA GLY A 50 -8.18 1.53 5.96
C GLY A 50 -8.48 2.83 6.68
N ARG A 51 -9.20 3.71 5.99
CA ARG A 51 -9.71 5.00 6.49
C ARG A 51 -11.22 5.02 6.33
N ASN A 52 -11.91 5.76 7.19
CA ASN A 52 -13.37 5.93 7.16
C ASN A 52 -14.13 4.59 7.04
N ILE A 53 -15.35 4.62 6.52
CA ILE A 53 -16.18 3.42 6.33
C ILE A 53 -15.90 2.80 4.97
N GLY A 54 -15.61 1.51 4.94
CA GLY A 54 -15.40 0.73 3.72
C GLY A 54 -15.38 -0.77 4.03
N TYR A 55 -15.47 -1.60 3.00
CA TYR A 55 -15.59 -3.05 3.13
C TYR A 55 -14.60 -3.84 2.25
N SER A 56 -13.76 -3.15 1.47
CA SER A 56 -12.83 -3.80 0.53
C SER A 56 -11.47 -4.14 1.11
N THR A 57 -11.19 -3.79 2.36
CA THR A 57 -9.95 -4.20 3.05
C THR A 57 -9.94 -5.71 3.31
N ILE A 58 -8.78 -6.26 3.67
CA ILE A 58 -8.64 -7.68 4.01
C ILE A 58 -9.68 -8.07 5.09
N PRO A 59 -10.55 -9.07 4.85
CA PRO A 59 -11.55 -9.42 5.85
C PRO A 59 -10.91 -9.82 7.19
N PRO A 60 -11.43 -9.34 8.34
CA PRO A 60 -10.86 -9.61 9.67
C PRO A 60 -10.66 -11.10 10.00
N LEU A 61 -11.46 -11.98 9.40
CA LEU A 61 -11.31 -13.42 9.51
C LEU A 61 -9.91 -13.92 9.10
N PHE A 62 -9.39 -13.42 7.98
CA PHE A 62 -8.05 -13.84 7.51
C PHE A 62 -6.95 -13.30 8.42
N VAL A 63 -7.11 -12.07 8.92
CA VAL A 63 -6.18 -11.51 9.91
C VAL A 63 -6.17 -12.36 11.18
N LYS A 64 -7.36 -12.79 11.64
CA LYS A 64 -7.51 -13.67 12.81
C LYS A 64 -6.82 -15.03 12.61
N ILE A 65 -7.01 -15.67 11.43
CA ILE A 65 -6.34 -16.93 11.09
C ILE A 65 -4.82 -16.76 11.16
N LEU A 66 -4.28 -15.71 10.57
CA LEU A 66 -2.84 -15.42 10.61
C LEU A 66 -2.35 -15.20 12.03
N VAL A 67 -3.03 -14.36 12.81
CA VAL A 67 -2.67 -14.08 14.21
C VAL A 67 -2.67 -15.36 15.05
N ASP A 68 -3.70 -16.20 14.95
CA ASP A 68 -3.79 -17.44 15.71
C ASP A 68 -2.66 -18.41 15.38
N LYS A 69 -2.32 -18.53 14.10
CA LYS A 69 -1.17 -19.33 13.64
C LYS A 69 0.14 -18.81 14.22
N LEU A 70 0.42 -17.52 14.08
CA LEU A 70 1.66 -16.91 14.57
C LEU A 70 1.78 -17.02 16.11
N LYS A 71 0.66 -16.88 16.85
CA LYS A 71 0.62 -17.13 18.30
C LYS A 71 0.93 -18.58 18.63
N SER A 72 0.37 -19.53 17.88
CA SER A 72 0.65 -20.97 18.08
C SER A 72 2.13 -21.31 17.81
N TYR A 73 2.82 -20.55 16.96
CA TYR A 73 4.25 -20.66 16.72
C TYR A 73 5.11 -19.95 17.78
N GLY A 74 4.48 -19.27 18.76
CA GLY A 74 5.17 -18.60 19.86
C GLY A 74 5.67 -17.19 19.56
N ALA A 75 5.09 -16.51 18.59
CA ALA A 75 5.39 -15.11 18.28
C ALA A 75 4.83 -14.15 19.33
N ARG A 76 5.53 -13.04 19.60
CA ARG A 76 5.01 -11.88 20.34
C ARG A 76 4.53 -10.85 19.32
N LEU A 77 3.21 -10.67 19.19
CA LEU A 77 2.58 -10.01 18.07
C LEU A 77 1.97 -8.65 18.39
N TRP A 78 2.05 -7.75 17.42
CA TRP A 78 1.15 -6.61 17.28
C TRP A 78 0.86 -6.34 15.80
N ILE A 79 -0.26 -5.65 15.54
CA ILE A 79 -0.63 -5.15 14.22
C ILE A 79 -0.32 -3.67 14.18
N THR A 80 0.13 -3.17 13.03
CA THR A 80 0.44 -1.75 12.88
C THR A 80 0.12 -1.22 11.49
N ASP A 81 -0.22 0.05 11.45
CA ASP A 81 -0.22 0.93 10.28
C ASP A 81 0.23 2.32 10.73
N GLN A 82 0.51 3.19 9.80
CA GLN A 82 0.86 4.57 10.09
C GLN A 82 -0.29 5.29 10.81
N GLU A 83 -1.55 5.04 10.40
CA GLU A 83 -2.76 5.48 11.07
C GLU A 83 -3.65 4.27 11.38
N VAL A 84 -4.17 4.17 12.60
CA VAL A 84 -4.97 3.02 13.06
C VAL A 84 -6.41 3.39 13.44
N GLU A 85 -6.79 4.66 13.32
CA GLU A 85 -8.12 5.17 13.69
C GLU A 85 -9.24 4.49 12.91
N GLY A 86 -8.99 4.11 11.66
CA GLY A 86 -9.94 3.40 10.80
C GLY A 86 -10.14 1.92 11.14
N ALA A 87 -9.28 1.31 11.95
CA ALA A 87 -9.27 -0.13 12.20
C ALA A 87 -10.62 -0.64 12.72
N LYS A 88 -11.13 0.00 13.77
CA LYS A 88 -12.37 -0.41 14.44
C LYS A 88 -13.58 -0.37 13.50
N SER A 89 -13.71 0.66 12.67
CA SER A 89 -14.83 0.81 11.72
C SER A 89 -14.79 -0.24 10.61
N ARG A 90 -13.63 -0.86 10.38
CA ARG A 90 -13.40 -1.96 9.42
C ARG A 90 -13.46 -3.34 10.06
N GLY A 91 -13.81 -3.44 11.35
CA GLY A 91 -13.94 -4.69 12.09
C GLY A 91 -12.63 -5.23 12.69
N TYR A 92 -11.53 -4.48 12.58
CA TYR A 92 -10.29 -4.86 13.26
C TYR A 92 -10.33 -4.33 14.70
N THR A 93 -10.55 -5.23 15.65
CA THR A 93 -10.54 -4.91 17.09
C THR A 93 -9.57 -5.81 17.82
N GLU A 94 -8.96 -5.29 18.88
CA GLU A 94 -8.03 -6.07 19.72
C GLU A 94 -8.73 -7.27 20.37
N ASP A 95 -9.99 -7.11 20.78
CA ASP A 95 -10.80 -8.19 21.37
C ASP A 95 -10.98 -9.36 20.39
N TYR A 96 -11.32 -9.07 19.12
CA TYR A 96 -11.52 -10.11 18.11
C TYR A 96 -10.19 -10.74 17.65
N LEU A 97 -9.19 -9.91 17.39
CA LEU A 97 -7.91 -10.38 16.85
C LEU A 97 -7.01 -10.97 17.94
N GLY A 98 -7.18 -10.54 19.20
CA GLY A 98 -6.41 -11.01 20.35
C GLY A 98 -4.98 -10.49 20.39
N VAL A 99 -4.69 -9.37 19.72
CA VAL A 99 -3.38 -8.68 19.69
C VAL A 99 -3.57 -7.17 19.65
N PRO A 100 -2.62 -6.38 20.19
CA PRO A 100 -2.68 -4.92 20.12
C PRO A 100 -2.62 -4.41 18.67
N ILE A 101 -3.34 -3.32 18.42
CA ILE A 101 -3.28 -2.55 17.16
C ILE A 101 -2.71 -1.17 17.51
N VAL A 102 -1.48 -0.90 17.08
CA VAL A 102 -0.73 0.28 17.50
C VAL A 102 -0.29 1.14 16.31
N PRO A 103 -0.28 2.49 16.45
CA PRO A 103 0.28 3.36 15.42
C PRO A 103 1.77 3.07 15.19
N ALA A 104 2.20 3.00 13.94
CA ALA A 104 3.57 2.64 13.58
C ALA A 104 4.62 3.57 14.23
N CYS A 105 4.34 4.88 14.27
CA CYS A 105 5.20 5.90 14.88
C CYS A 105 4.82 6.23 16.35
N GLY A 106 4.07 5.34 17.02
CA GLY A 106 3.56 5.57 18.38
C GLY A 106 2.46 6.64 18.43
N VAL A 107 1.84 6.80 19.61
CA VAL A 107 0.69 7.69 19.82
C VAL A 107 1.02 9.16 19.51
N THR A 108 2.24 9.60 19.79
CA THR A 108 2.68 10.99 19.54
C THR A 108 3.24 11.21 18.14
N LYS A 109 3.28 10.18 17.29
CA LYS A 109 3.89 10.19 15.95
C LYS A 109 5.38 10.60 15.93
N LYS A 110 6.10 10.50 17.07
CA LYS A 110 7.51 10.90 17.23
C LYS A 110 8.46 9.73 17.44
N TYR A 111 7.96 8.50 17.38
CA TYR A 111 8.76 7.29 17.54
C TYR A 111 9.21 6.77 16.17
N TYR A 112 10.40 7.18 15.73
CA TYR A 112 10.99 6.80 14.45
C TYR A 112 12.51 6.89 14.46
N TYR A 113 13.14 6.24 13.49
CA TYR A 113 14.58 6.24 13.23
C TYR A 113 14.84 6.81 11.85
N GLU A 114 15.66 7.87 11.76
CA GLU A 114 15.96 8.55 10.52
C GLU A 114 17.07 7.86 9.73
N LYS A 115 16.87 7.70 8.43
CA LYS A 115 17.89 7.28 7.45
C LYS A 115 18.01 8.35 6.38
N GLN A 116 19.24 8.69 6.02
CA GLN A 116 19.52 9.63 4.94
C GLN A 116 19.45 8.91 3.59
N VAL A 117 18.79 9.55 2.63
CA VAL A 117 18.73 9.13 1.22
C VAL A 117 19.01 10.32 0.33
N ASP A 118 19.39 10.09 -0.92
CA ASP A 118 19.63 11.15 -1.88
C ASP A 118 18.98 10.82 -3.23
N PHE A 119 17.74 11.29 -3.41
CA PHE A 119 17.03 11.14 -4.66
C PHE A 119 16.11 12.35 -4.90
N ARG A 120 16.42 13.16 -5.92
CA ARG A 120 15.64 14.38 -6.21
C ARG A 120 15.50 15.28 -4.98
N SER A 121 14.23 15.51 -4.53
CA SER A 121 13.90 16.23 -3.29
C SER A 121 13.77 15.34 -2.07
N PHE A 122 13.87 14.02 -2.23
CA PHE A 122 13.73 13.03 -1.16
C PHE A 122 15.06 12.87 -0.41
N ARG A 123 15.09 13.24 0.88
CA ARG A 123 16.30 13.29 1.70
C ARG A 123 16.31 12.33 2.88
N ASN A 124 15.13 12.00 3.41
CA ASN A 124 15.04 11.26 4.67
C ASN A 124 13.97 10.18 4.59
N VAL A 125 14.30 8.99 5.07
CA VAL A 125 13.36 7.93 5.43
C VAL A 125 13.30 7.84 6.95
N ASP A 126 12.18 8.26 7.53
CA ASP A 126 11.91 8.13 8.96
C ASP A 126 11.18 6.81 9.20
N ILE A 127 11.91 5.76 9.50
CA ILE A 127 11.36 4.42 9.74
C ILE A 127 10.61 4.42 11.07
N ALA A 128 9.35 4.03 11.05
CA ALA A 128 8.49 3.96 12.23
C ALA A 128 9.06 3.01 13.29
N GLY A 129 9.08 3.43 14.56
CA GLY A 129 9.72 2.69 15.64
C GLY A 129 9.12 1.32 15.90
N ASN A 130 7.77 1.20 15.82
CA ASN A 130 7.09 -0.09 15.99
C ASN A 130 7.33 -1.06 14.82
N ILE A 131 7.94 -0.61 13.72
CA ILE A 131 8.44 -1.44 12.62
C ILE A 131 9.93 -1.75 12.86
N HIS A 132 10.74 -0.71 13.11
CA HIS A 132 12.19 -0.82 13.27
C HIS A 132 12.60 -1.80 14.38
N ASP A 133 11.88 -1.81 15.50
CA ASP A 133 12.24 -2.59 16.69
C ASP A 133 11.64 -4.01 16.70
N ALA A 134 10.98 -4.41 15.61
CA ALA A 134 10.51 -5.79 15.43
C ALA A 134 11.64 -6.70 14.92
N ASP A 135 11.67 -7.95 15.40
CA ASP A 135 12.60 -8.97 14.89
C ASP A 135 12.16 -9.52 13.53
N VAL A 136 10.84 -9.59 13.30
CA VAL A 136 10.21 -10.17 12.09
C VAL A 136 9.07 -9.28 11.63
N MET A 137 8.93 -9.09 10.34
CA MET A 137 7.78 -8.39 9.73
C MET A 137 6.98 -9.33 8.82
N ILE A 138 5.67 -9.35 9.01
CA ILE A 138 4.71 -9.91 8.07
C ILE A 138 4.01 -8.75 7.38
N ASP A 139 4.34 -8.51 6.12
CA ASP A 139 3.61 -7.55 5.28
C ASP A 139 2.34 -8.21 4.76
N LEU A 140 1.19 -7.71 5.22
CA LEU A 140 -0.13 -8.19 4.85
C LEU A 140 -0.81 -7.15 3.99
N SER A 141 -0.82 -7.37 2.67
CA SER A 141 -1.23 -6.37 1.69
C SER A 141 -2.51 -6.75 0.95
N HIS A 142 -3.36 -5.78 0.72
CA HIS A 142 -4.51 -5.85 -0.19
C HIS A 142 -4.10 -5.26 -1.54
N VAL A 143 -4.20 -6.06 -2.61
CA VAL A 143 -3.83 -5.63 -3.97
C VAL A 143 -5.02 -4.94 -4.63
N LYS A 144 -4.81 -3.71 -5.14
CA LYS A 144 -5.84 -2.89 -5.77
C LYS A 144 -5.23 -1.78 -6.62
N GLY A 145 -6.06 -1.11 -7.42
CA GLY A 145 -5.67 0.08 -8.16
C GLY A 145 -5.29 1.26 -7.25
N HIS A 146 -4.48 2.16 -7.76
CA HIS A 146 -4.07 3.36 -7.04
C HIS A 146 -3.81 4.53 -7.99
N GLY A 147 -4.53 5.64 -7.81
CA GLY A 147 -4.49 6.80 -8.69
C GLY A 147 -3.12 7.48 -8.84
N VAL A 148 -2.22 7.33 -7.86
CA VAL A 148 -0.89 7.96 -7.87
C VAL A 148 0.20 7.05 -8.47
N CYS A 149 0.20 5.77 -8.15
CA CYS A 149 1.26 4.82 -8.57
C CYS A 149 0.77 3.66 -9.43
N GLY A 150 -0.43 3.73 -9.99
CA GLY A 150 -1.02 2.66 -10.78
C GLY A 150 -1.67 1.58 -9.90
N TYR A 151 -0.93 0.97 -8.98
CA TYR A 151 -1.48 -0.01 -8.03
C TYR A 151 -0.82 0.08 -6.65
N GLY A 152 -1.45 -0.54 -5.66
CA GLY A 152 -0.90 -0.74 -4.33
C GLY A 152 -0.90 -2.22 -3.95
N GLY A 153 0.26 -2.70 -3.54
CA GLY A 153 0.54 -4.01 -2.99
C GLY A 153 1.54 -3.89 -1.84
N ALA A 154 2.46 -4.86 -1.70
CA ALA A 154 3.46 -4.91 -0.63
C ALA A 154 4.41 -3.70 -0.64
N CYS A 155 4.94 -3.32 -1.80
CA CYS A 155 5.83 -2.15 -1.92
C CYS A 155 5.15 -0.89 -1.37
N LYS A 156 3.93 -0.61 -1.81
CA LYS A 156 3.19 0.58 -1.35
C LYS A 156 2.80 0.49 0.12
N ASN A 157 2.43 -0.71 0.61
CA ASN A 157 2.08 -0.94 2.01
C ASN A 157 3.28 -0.65 2.94
N ILE A 158 4.47 -1.05 2.54
CA ILE A 158 5.72 -0.76 3.28
C ILE A 158 6.10 0.71 3.15
N ALA A 159 6.27 1.21 1.92
CA ALA A 159 6.76 2.56 1.67
C ALA A 159 5.93 3.67 2.32
N MET A 160 4.60 3.48 2.40
CA MET A 160 3.67 4.47 2.93
C MET A 160 3.17 4.18 4.34
N GLY A 161 3.35 2.95 4.84
CA GLY A 161 2.79 2.56 6.13
C GLY A 161 3.84 2.26 7.21
N CYS A 162 5.13 2.13 6.84
CA CYS A 162 6.22 1.89 7.77
C CYS A 162 7.03 3.15 8.11
N VAL A 163 6.55 4.33 7.75
CA VAL A 163 7.30 5.59 7.87
C VAL A 163 6.43 6.73 8.37
N THR A 164 7.06 7.88 8.71
CA THR A 164 6.35 9.08 9.16
C THR A 164 5.59 9.81 8.04
N ASP A 165 4.71 10.72 8.43
CA ASP A 165 4.03 11.63 7.50
C ASP A 165 5.04 12.51 6.74
N ARG A 166 6.17 12.90 7.37
CA ARG A 166 7.25 13.66 6.72
C ARG A 166 7.84 12.91 5.54
N THR A 167 8.18 11.64 5.70
CA THR A 167 8.67 10.77 4.61
C THR A 167 7.64 10.62 3.50
N ARG A 168 6.37 10.36 3.87
CA ARG A 168 5.27 10.24 2.90
C ARG A 168 5.11 11.51 2.06
N GLN A 169 5.17 12.69 2.69
CA GLN A 169 5.10 13.96 2.00
C GLN A 169 6.26 14.17 1.02
N GLN A 170 7.48 13.79 1.40
CA GLN A 170 8.63 13.87 0.50
C GLN A 170 8.45 12.95 -0.72
N ILE A 171 7.96 11.72 -0.54
CA ILE A 171 7.68 10.80 -1.65
C ILE A 171 6.58 11.37 -2.56
N HIS A 172 5.49 11.91 -1.99
CA HIS A 172 4.45 12.58 -2.78
C HIS A 172 4.97 13.81 -3.53
N GLY A 173 5.92 14.53 -2.95
CA GLY A 173 6.58 15.66 -3.62
C GLY A 173 7.38 15.26 -4.87
N LEU A 174 7.76 13.98 -5.01
CA LEU A 174 8.45 13.46 -6.20
C LEU A 174 7.54 13.34 -7.44
N GLU A 175 6.24 13.18 -7.23
CA GLU A 175 5.28 13.10 -8.33
C GLU A 175 5.18 14.40 -9.13
N GLY A 176 5.77 15.46 -8.63
CA GLY A 176 5.47 16.82 -9.01
C GLY A 176 4.39 17.36 -8.10
N GLY A 177 3.74 18.40 -8.48
CA GLY A 177 2.71 18.97 -7.63
C GLY A 177 2.31 20.37 -8.04
N ILE A 178 1.78 21.08 -7.07
CA ILE A 178 1.45 22.48 -7.22
C ILE A 178 2.54 23.26 -6.50
N GLU A 179 3.27 24.08 -7.25
CA GLU A 179 4.14 25.10 -6.68
C GLU A 179 3.33 26.36 -6.42
N TRP A 180 3.59 26.98 -5.28
CA TRP A 180 2.96 28.20 -4.85
C TRP A 180 4.02 29.28 -4.63
N ASP A 181 3.82 30.42 -5.30
CA ASP A 181 4.64 31.61 -5.11
C ASP A 181 3.95 32.55 -4.11
N GLU A 182 4.50 32.62 -2.90
CA GLU A 182 4.03 33.48 -1.83
C GLU A 182 4.03 34.97 -2.23
N ASN A 183 5.02 35.40 -3.00
CA ASN A 183 5.15 36.80 -3.36
C ASN A 183 4.08 37.27 -4.36
N LEU A 184 3.51 36.36 -5.13
CA LEU A 184 2.42 36.65 -6.07
C LEU A 184 1.05 36.43 -5.42
N CYS A 185 0.98 35.62 -4.34
CA CYS A 185 -0.28 35.22 -3.75
C CYS A 185 -1.00 36.38 -3.06
N THR A 186 -2.27 36.59 -3.39
CA THR A 186 -3.15 37.56 -2.73
C THR A 186 -4.02 36.99 -1.66
N HIS A 187 -3.86 35.70 -1.31
CA HIS A 187 -4.66 34.95 -0.34
C HIS A 187 -6.18 35.02 -0.59
N CYS A 188 -6.60 35.08 -1.86
CA CYS A 188 -8.02 35.17 -2.24
C CYS A 188 -8.81 33.85 -2.06
N GLU A 189 -8.14 32.77 -1.70
CA GLU A 189 -8.71 31.41 -1.45
C GLU A 189 -9.48 30.79 -2.63
N LEU A 190 -9.43 31.36 -3.83
CA LEU A 190 -10.06 30.76 -5.01
C LEU A 190 -9.57 29.35 -5.30
N CYS A 191 -8.27 29.08 -5.09
CA CYS A 191 -7.67 27.76 -5.24
C CYS A 191 -8.23 26.73 -4.23
N VAL A 192 -8.57 27.15 -3.00
CA VAL A 192 -9.18 26.32 -1.97
C VAL A 192 -10.64 26.06 -2.35
N ASN A 193 -11.41 27.11 -2.61
CA ASN A 193 -12.84 27.04 -2.90
C ASN A 193 -13.18 26.32 -4.20
N SER A 194 -12.27 26.28 -5.17
CA SER A 194 -12.45 25.55 -6.45
C SER A 194 -12.05 24.06 -6.36
N CYS A 195 -11.53 23.60 -5.23
CA CYS A 195 -11.07 22.24 -5.08
C CYS A 195 -12.23 21.31 -4.70
N ASN A 196 -12.70 20.51 -5.66
CA ASN A 196 -13.79 19.54 -5.43
C ASN A 196 -13.38 18.35 -4.53
N HIS A 197 -12.12 18.31 -4.09
CA HIS A 197 -11.53 17.19 -3.34
C HIS A 197 -10.97 17.64 -1.97
N ASP A 198 -11.21 18.87 -1.55
CA ASP A 198 -10.69 19.44 -0.30
C ASP A 198 -9.17 19.21 -0.12
N ALA A 199 -8.43 19.27 -1.24
CA ALA A 199 -6.99 19.03 -1.23
C ALA A 199 -6.17 20.26 -0.86
N ASN A 200 -6.71 21.47 -1.02
CA ASN A 200 -6.00 22.72 -0.87
C ASN A 200 -6.41 23.45 0.40
N SER A 201 -5.45 24.03 1.10
CA SER A 201 -5.69 24.84 2.30
C SER A 201 -4.56 25.83 2.52
N PHE A 202 -4.78 26.81 3.39
CA PHE A 202 -3.72 27.63 4.01
C PHE A 202 -3.60 27.25 5.48
N ASP A 203 -2.38 27.17 6.00
CA ASP A 203 -2.15 26.99 7.43
C ASP A 203 -2.37 28.33 8.18
N LYS A 204 -2.26 28.27 9.53
CA LYS A 204 -2.44 29.47 10.39
C LYS A 204 -1.45 30.59 10.13
N ASP A 205 -0.32 30.29 9.50
CA ASP A 205 0.75 31.22 9.18
C ASP A 205 0.62 31.74 7.73
N GLY A 206 -0.46 31.33 7.01
CA GLY A 206 -0.75 31.76 5.64
C GLY A 206 -0.03 30.94 4.57
N ASN A 207 0.68 29.86 4.92
CA ASN A 207 1.37 29.04 3.92
C ASN A 207 0.39 28.09 3.23
N TYR A 208 0.47 28.00 1.91
CA TYR A 208 -0.32 27.08 1.11
C TYR A 208 0.09 25.61 1.37
N LYS A 209 -0.90 24.75 1.52
CA LYS A 209 -0.73 23.33 1.76
C LYS A 209 -1.57 22.50 0.80
N VAL A 210 -0.99 21.44 0.28
CA VAL A 210 -1.68 20.45 -0.54
C VAL A 210 -1.76 19.12 0.23
N ASN A 211 -2.97 18.62 0.41
CA ASN A 211 -3.17 17.24 0.82
C ASN A 211 -3.13 16.34 -0.42
N TYR A 212 -1.97 15.76 -0.70
CA TYR A 212 -1.77 14.91 -1.88
C TYR A 212 -2.57 13.61 -1.85
N HIS A 213 -3.14 13.19 -0.72
CA HIS A 213 -4.10 12.09 -0.69
C HIS A 213 -5.46 12.46 -1.30
N HIS A 214 -5.80 13.75 -1.31
CA HIS A 214 -7.03 14.25 -1.90
C HIS A 214 -6.80 14.85 -3.30
N CYS A 215 -5.58 15.29 -3.60
CA CYS A 215 -5.25 15.94 -4.86
C CYS A 215 -5.30 14.95 -6.04
N THR A 216 -6.14 15.23 -7.02
CA THR A 216 -6.26 14.45 -8.27
C THR A 216 -5.47 15.07 -9.42
N PHE A 217 -4.70 16.12 -9.18
CA PHE A 217 -3.94 16.87 -10.18
C PHE A 217 -4.80 17.44 -11.33
N CYS A 218 -6.07 17.73 -11.07
CA CYS A 218 -7.03 18.26 -12.05
C CYS A 218 -6.74 19.69 -12.52
N GLN A 219 -5.82 20.41 -11.86
CA GLN A 219 -5.37 21.77 -12.18
C GLN A 219 -6.43 22.88 -12.02
N HIS A 220 -7.56 22.63 -11.38
CA HIS A 220 -8.58 23.68 -11.17
C HIS A 220 -8.00 24.84 -10.37
N CYS A 221 -7.27 24.58 -9.28
CA CYS A 221 -6.60 25.61 -8.47
C CYS A 221 -5.59 26.45 -9.24
N VAL A 222 -4.88 25.85 -10.21
CA VAL A 222 -3.94 26.57 -11.08
C VAL A 222 -4.70 27.47 -12.04
N LYS A 223 -5.75 26.96 -12.68
CA LYS A 223 -6.54 27.70 -13.69
C LYS A 223 -7.32 28.88 -13.12
N VAL A 224 -7.79 28.78 -11.86
CA VAL A 224 -8.57 29.86 -11.24
C VAL A 224 -7.73 30.92 -10.57
N CYS A 225 -6.41 30.73 -10.45
CA CYS A 225 -5.53 31.69 -9.79
C CYS A 225 -5.37 32.96 -10.63
N PRO A 226 -5.92 34.14 -10.20
CA PRO A 226 -5.97 35.33 -11.01
C PRO A 226 -4.60 35.99 -11.19
N VAL A 227 -3.65 35.68 -10.32
CA VAL A 227 -2.29 36.25 -10.29
C VAL A 227 -1.22 35.20 -10.66
N SER A 228 -1.62 34.01 -11.12
CA SER A 228 -0.70 32.91 -11.49
C SER A 228 0.30 32.53 -10.40
N ALA A 229 -0.08 32.71 -9.12
CA ALA A 229 0.73 32.29 -7.99
C ALA A 229 0.80 30.76 -7.85
N MET A 230 -0.02 30.04 -8.61
CA MET A 230 -0.09 28.58 -8.61
C MET A 230 0.39 28.05 -9.95
N THR A 231 1.39 27.20 -9.95
CA THR A 231 1.89 26.51 -11.15
C THR A 231 1.87 25.00 -10.95
N MET A 232 1.69 24.26 -12.06
CA MET A 232 1.78 22.82 -12.03
C MET A 232 3.19 22.39 -12.39
N VAL A 233 3.86 21.69 -11.48
CA VAL A 233 5.11 21.02 -11.79
C VAL A 233 4.81 19.80 -12.66
N GLU A 234 5.67 19.50 -13.61
CA GLU A 234 5.54 18.34 -14.49
C GLU A 234 5.38 17.05 -13.68
N LYS A 235 4.36 16.23 -14.01
CA LYS A 235 4.10 14.96 -13.35
C LYS A 235 5.17 13.95 -13.69
N LYS A 236 5.80 13.39 -12.66
CA LYS A 236 6.79 12.30 -12.75
C LYS A 236 6.41 11.15 -11.83
N TYR A 237 5.32 10.47 -12.15
CA TYR A 237 4.85 9.33 -11.36
C TYR A 237 5.92 8.23 -11.24
N GLU A 238 6.85 8.15 -12.19
CA GLU A 238 8.01 7.27 -12.13
C GLU A 238 8.95 7.64 -10.98
N ASP A 239 9.19 8.92 -10.75
CA ASP A 239 10.00 9.38 -9.60
C ASP A 239 9.30 9.06 -8.28
N PHE A 240 7.96 9.18 -8.20
CA PHE A 240 7.18 8.76 -7.04
C PHE A 240 7.33 7.26 -6.78
N GLN A 241 7.20 6.41 -7.81
CA GLN A 241 7.38 4.97 -7.70
C GLN A 241 8.82 4.58 -7.33
N THR A 242 9.82 5.28 -7.88
CA THR A 242 11.23 5.13 -7.49
C THR A 242 11.44 5.51 -6.02
N GLY A 243 10.85 6.60 -5.57
CA GLY A 243 10.88 7.01 -4.15
C GLY A 243 10.27 5.97 -3.22
N MET A 244 9.17 5.33 -3.63
CA MET A 244 8.59 4.19 -2.88
C MET A 244 9.58 3.01 -2.81
N ALA A 245 10.25 2.66 -3.90
CA ALA A 245 11.23 1.58 -3.92
C ALA A 245 12.43 1.88 -3.02
N ILE A 246 12.94 3.12 -3.01
CA ILE A 246 13.99 3.58 -2.09
C ILE A 246 13.54 3.45 -0.64
N CYS A 247 12.34 3.92 -0.33
CA CYS A 247 11.77 3.85 1.00
C CYS A 247 11.61 2.41 1.47
N THR A 248 11.09 1.53 0.60
CA THR A 248 10.95 0.10 0.87
C THR A 248 12.31 -0.54 1.16
N GLU A 249 13.34 -0.24 0.37
CA GLU A 249 14.71 -0.72 0.59
C GLU A 249 15.22 -0.36 1.99
N GLU A 250 15.09 0.91 2.40
CA GLU A 250 15.57 1.36 3.71
C GLU A 250 14.81 0.70 4.88
N VAL A 251 13.50 0.49 4.73
CA VAL A 251 12.70 -0.25 5.71
C VAL A 251 13.13 -1.71 5.79
N LEU A 252 13.36 -2.36 4.65
CA LEU A 252 13.74 -3.78 4.64
C LEU A 252 15.14 -4.03 5.22
N LYS A 253 16.06 -3.07 5.10
CA LYS A 253 17.42 -3.15 5.66
C LYS A 253 17.47 -3.27 7.18
N VAL A 254 16.40 -2.94 7.92
CA VAL A 254 16.39 -3.08 9.39
C VAL A 254 16.18 -4.53 9.83
N PHE A 255 15.67 -5.38 8.94
CA PHE A 255 15.41 -6.78 9.22
C PHE A 255 16.57 -7.67 8.76
N LYS A 256 16.80 -8.75 9.49
CA LYS A 256 17.74 -9.79 9.05
C LYS A 256 17.20 -10.49 7.79
N PRO A 257 18.08 -10.98 6.90
CA PRO A 257 17.65 -11.81 5.78
C PRO A 257 16.74 -12.96 6.23
N GLY A 258 15.64 -13.19 5.50
CA GLY A 258 14.65 -14.21 5.82
C GLY A 258 13.67 -13.86 6.96
N HIS A 259 13.68 -12.61 7.47
CA HIS A 259 12.79 -12.16 8.54
C HIS A 259 11.65 -11.25 8.04
N VAL A 260 11.48 -11.12 6.74
CA VAL A 260 10.31 -10.44 6.15
C VAL A 260 9.55 -11.42 5.26
N PHE A 261 8.25 -11.44 5.43
CA PHE A 261 7.33 -12.29 4.68
C PHE A 261 6.21 -11.46 4.11
N TYR A 262 5.84 -11.71 2.87
CA TYR A 262 4.81 -10.97 2.15
C TYR A 262 3.60 -11.86 1.91
N ILE A 263 2.42 -11.33 2.17
CA ILE A 263 1.12 -11.97 1.90
C ILE A 263 0.23 -10.96 1.20
N ASN A 264 -0.10 -11.21 -0.05
CA ASN A 264 -0.92 -10.34 -0.89
C ASN A 264 -2.30 -10.95 -1.13
N PHE A 265 -3.34 -10.22 -0.73
CA PHE A 265 -4.73 -10.57 -0.96
C PHE A 265 -5.23 -9.97 -2.27
N LEU A 266 -5.64 -10.84 -3.19
CA LEU A 266 -6.26 -10.50 -4.46
C LEU A 266 -7.77 -10.76 -4.36
N LEU A 267 -8.41 -10.11 -3.40
CA LEU A 267 -9.84 -10.14 -3.11
C LEU A 267 -10.37 -8.71 -3.18
N SER A 268 -11.59 -8.50 -3.67
CA SER A 268 -12.18 -7.16 -3.79
C SER A 268 -11.22 -6.16 -4.45
N ILE A 269 -10.65 -6.54 -5.58
CA ILE A 269 -9.64 -5.74 -6.31
C ILE A 269 -10.31 -4.50 -6.89
N THR A 270 -10.25 -3.39 -6.19
CA THR A 270 -10.94 -2.13 -6.50
C THR A 270 -10.13 -1.20 -7.40
N ALA A 271 -10.79 -0.25 -8.03
CA ALA A 271 -10.16 0.81 -8.83
C ALA A 271 -9.29 1.75 -7.98
N LEU A 272 -9.74 2.06 -6.76
CA LEU A 272 -9.09 2.99 -5.85
C LEU A 272 -8.64 2.28 -4.57
N CYS A 273 -7.57 2.81 -4.01
CA CYS A 273 -6.98 2.32 -2.77
C CYS A 273 -7.84 2.67 -1.55
N ASP A 274 -7.87 1.79 -0.55
CA ASP A 274 -8.54 1.99 0.75
C ASP A 274 -8.07 3.25 1.48
N CYS A 275 -6.90 3.80 1.14
CA CYS A 275 -6.37 5.03 1.71
C CYS A 275 -7.19 6.29 1.33
N TRP A 276 -8.05 6.22 0.31
CA TRP A 276 -9.00 7.27 -0.05
C TRP A 276 -10.21 7.32 0.88
N GLY A 277 -10.34 6.32 1.79
CA GLY A 277 -11.45 6.28 2.74
C GLY A 277 -12.81 5.95 2.13
N LEU A 278 -12.82 5.38 0.94
CA LEU A 278 -14.02 4.92 0.23
C LEU A 278 -13.80 3.53 -0.36
N THR A 279 -14.88 2.89 -0.76
CA THR A 279 -14.84 1.59 -1.44
C THR A 279 -15.55 1.70 -2.79
N THR A 280 -14.95 1.11 -3.82
CA THR A 280 -15.54 0.97 -5.15
C THR A 280 -15.88 -0.50 -5.42
N PRO A 281 -16.75 -0.82 -6.39
CA PRO A 281 -16.94 -2.20 -6.85
C PRO A 281 -15.61 -2.82 -7.33
N SER A 282 -15.54 -4.16 -7.31
CA SER A 282 -14.36 -4.88 -7.81
C SER A 282 -14.20 -4.70 -9.32
N LEU A 283 -12.95 -4.52 -9.75
CA LEU A 283 -12.57 -4.43 -11.18
C LEU A 283 -12.52 -5.79 -11.86
N VAL A 284 -12.16 -6.83 -11.10
CA VAL A 284 -12.06 -8.22 -11.57
C VAL A 284 -12.62 -9.14 -10.50
N PRO A 285 -13.00 -10.39 -10.81
CA PRO A 285 -13.36 -11.38 -9.82
C PRO A 285 -12.23 -11.61 -8.81
N ASP A 286 -12.59 -12.04 -7.59
CA ASP A 286 -11.63 -12.48 -6.60
C ASP A 286 -10.74 -13.60 -7.15
N ILE A 287 -9.44 -13.56 -6.85
CA ILE A 287 -8.45 -14.49 -7.39
C ILE A 287 -7.95 -15.42 -6.29
N GLY A 288 -7.55 -14.88 -5.14
CA GLY A 288 -7.02 -15.66 -4.03
C GLY A 288 -6.02 -14.91 -3.18
N VAL A 289 -5.08 -15.67 -2.59
CA VAL A 289 -4.01 -15.14 -1.73
C VAL A 289 -2.68 -15.67 -2.22
N MET A 290 -1.70 -14.80 -2.35
CA MET A 290 -0.31 -15.15 -2.67
C MET A 290 0.60 -14.87 -1.49
N ALA A 291 1.68 -15.66 -1.33
CA ALA A 291 2.71 -15.42 -0.33
C ALA A 291 4.11 -15.74 -0.85
N SER A 292 5.10 -14.95 -0.42
CA SER A 292 6.52 -15.13 -0.77
C SER A 292 7.43 -14.47 0.26
N GLN A 293 8.72 -14.78 0.21
CA GLN A 293 9.79 -14.02 0.86
C GLN A 293 10.48 -13.03 -0.11
N ASP A 294 10.08 -13.03 -1.37
CA ASP A 294 10.59 -12.13 -2.41
C ASP A 294 9.49 -11.13 -2.79
N ILE A 295 9.71 -9.87 -2.44
CA ILE A 295 8.73 -8.79 -2.68
C ILE A 295 8.50 -8.56 -4.18
N VAL A 296 9.53 -8.68 -5.00
CA VAL A 296 9.44 -8.44 -6.45
C VAL A 296 8.65 -9.57 -7.11
N ALA A 297 8.96 -10.81 -6.75
CA ALA A 297 8.28 -11.99 -7.26
C ALA A 297 6.78 -12.01 -6.95
N ILE A 298 6.40 -11.69 -5.70
CA ILE A 298 4.98 -11.68 -5.31
C ILE A 298 4.22 -10.53 -5.99
N GLU A 299 4.81 -9.34 -6.07
CA GLU A 299 4.21 -8.20 -6.76
C GLU A 299 4.04 -8.49 -8.25
N ARG A 300 5.03 -9.10 -8.89
CA ARG A 300 4.95 -9.52 -10.28
C ARG A 300 3.86 -10.56 -10.49
N ALA A 301 3.82 -11.60 -9.67
CA ALA A 301 2.79 -12.64 -9.76
C ALA A 301 1.37 -12.09 -9.57
N CYS A 302 1.18 -11.13 -8.65
CA CYS A 302 -0.11 -10.47 -8.45
C CYS A 302 -0.55 -9.67 -9.68
N LEU A 303 0.34 -8.89 -10.30
CA LEU A 303 0.02 -8.15 -11.52
C LEU A 303 -0.29 -9.11 -12.69
N ASP A 304 0.52 -10.15 -12.88
CA ASP A 304 0.28 -11.13 -13.95
C ASP A 304 -1.05 -11.89 -13.80
N ALA A 305 -1.57 -12.03 -12.57
CA ALA A 305 -2.85 -12.66 -12.30
C ALA A 305 -4.06 -11.74 -12.58
N ILE A 306 -3.86 -10.41 -12.56
CA ILE A 306 -4.92 -9.42 -12.79
C ILE A 306 -4.98 -9.08 -14.28
N LYS A 307 -5.85 -9.75 -15.02
CA LYS A 307 -5.95 -9.65 -16.48
C LYS A 307 -7.08 -8.71 -16.91
N PHE A 308 -6.83 -7.96 -17.98
CA PHE A 308 -7.84 -7.06 -18.57
C PHE A 308 -9.07 -7.82 -19.08
N GLU A 309 -8.90 -9.04 -19.58
CA GLU A 309 -9.96 -9.89 -20.09
C GLU A 309 -11.00 -10.25 -19.03
N ASN A 310 -10.63 -10.18 -17.75
CA ASN A 310 -11.50 -10.46 -16.61
C ASN A 310 -12.18 -9.19 -16.06
N LEU A 311 -12.05 -8.04 -16.75
CA LEU A 311 -12.64 -6.78 -16.30
C LEU A 311 -14.15 -6.90 -16.09
N ILE A 312 -14.61 -6.46 -14.93
CA ILE A 312 -16.03 -6.25 -14.61
C ILE A 312 -16.35 -4.79 -14.96
N PRO A 313 -17.10 -4.51 -16.04
CA PRO A 313 -17.34 -3.12 -16.48
C PRO A 313 -17.94 -2.22 -15.39
N ALA A 314 -18.82 -2.77 -14.55
CA ALA A 314 -19.43 -2.05 -13.43
C ALA A 314 -18.43 -1.66 -12.32
N GLY A 315 -17.22 -2.20 -12.33
CA GLY A 315 -16.14 -1.85 -11.40
C GLY A 315 -15.37 -0.59 -11.81
N VAL A 316 -15.51 -0.16 -13.07
CA VAL A 316 -14.88 1.07 -13.57
C VAL A 316 -15.65 2.28 -13.05
N PRO A 317 -14.99 3.27 -12.42
CA PRO A 317 -15.67 4.48 -11.95
C PRO A 317 -16.42 5.20 -13.07
N SER A 318 -17.61 5.70 -12.78
CA SER A 318 -18.46 6.38 -13.77
C SER A 318 -17.72 7.56 -14.42
N GLY A 319 -17.83 7.66 -15.76
CA GLY A 319 -17.16 8.71 -16.53
C GLY A 319 -15.64 8.51 -16.70
N HIS A 320 -15.10 7.37 -16.31
CA HIS A 320 -13.68 7.05 -16.48
C HIS A 320 -13.46 6.32 -17.81
N GLU A 321 -12.61 6.87 -18.66
CA GLU A 321 -12.22 6.24 -19.92
C GLU A 321 -10.95 5.41 -19.71
N LEU A 322 -10.99 4.16 -20.11
CA LEU A 322 -9.84 3.26 -20.05
C LEU A 322 -8.87 3.51 -21.20
N GLY A 323 -7.59 3.53 -20.90
CA GLY A 323 -6.54 3.50 -21.91
C GLY A 323 -6.60 2.21 -22.76
N THR A 324 -6.03 2.28 -23.97
CA THR A 324 -6.09 1.17 -24.94
C THR A 324 -4.97 0.15 -24.79
N GLN A 325 -3.88 0.46 -24.08
CA GLN A 325 -2.69 -0.38 -23.98
C GLN A 325 -2.22 -0.54 -22.53
N GLY A 326 -1.43 -1.55 -22.28
CA GLY A 326 -0.82 -1.83 -20.98
C GLY A 326 -1.68 -2.68 -20.05
N HIS A 327 -1.21 -2.84 -18.84
CA HIS A 327 -1.89 -3.56 -17.77
C HIS A 327 -3.22 -2.91 -17.40
N LEU A 328 -4.18 -3.65 -16.83
CA LEU A 328 -5.50 -3.10 -16.41
C LEU A 328 -5.36 -1.81 -15.57
N PHE A 329 -4.46 -1.80 -14.61
CA PHE A 329 -4.24 -0.61 -13.76
C PHE A 329 -3.59 0.55 -14.53
N GLU A 330 -2.77 0.27 -15.54
CA GLU A 330 -2.23 1.31 -16.42
C GLU A 330 -3.32 1.92 -17.29
N ARG A 331 -4.19 1.08 -17.87
CA ARG A 331 -5.37 1.55 -18.63
C ARG A 331 -6.30 2.40 -17.77
N LEU A 332 -6.43 2.06 -16.49
CA LEU A 332 -7.30 2.78 -15.55
C LEU A 332 -6.70 4.12 -15.09
N HIS A 333 -5.42 4.14 -14.76
CA HIS A 333 -4.78 5.29 -14.08
C HIS A 333 -3.77 6.06 -14.95
N GLY A 334 -3.48 5.59 -16.17
CA GLY A 334 -2.46 6.18 -17.04
C GLY A 334 -1.04 6.08 -16.46
N LYS A 335 -0.78 5.07 -15.60
CA LYS A 335 0.49 4.92 -14.89
C LYS A 335 0.93 3.46 -14.93
N ASN A 336 2.13 3.22 -15.49
CA ASN A 336 2.71 1.90 -15.60
C ASN A 336 3.01 1.32 -14.20
N PRO A 337 2.32 0.24 -13.77
CA PRO A 337 2.50 -0.35 -12.44
C PRO A 337 3.85 -1.07 -12.28
N PHE A 338 4.54 -1.41 -13.38
CA PHE A 338 5.80 -2.14 -13.35
C PHE A 338 7.02 -1.28 -13.01
N VAL A 339 6.90 0.05 -13.02
CA VAL A 339 8.02 0.94 -12.66
C VAL A 339 8.54 0.65 -11.25
N GLN A 340 7.65 0.52 -10.26
CA GLN A 340 8.06 0.20 -8.89
C GLN A 340 8.72 -1.17 -8.79
N LEU A 341 8.27 -2.17 -9.57
CA LEU A 341 8.88 -3.51 -9.59
C LEU A 341 10.29 -3.47 -10.16
N ASN A 342 10.46 -2.79 -11.30
CA ASN A 342 11.75 -2.63 -11.95
C ASN A 342 12.77 -1.95 -11.01
N GLU A 343 12.31 -0.94 -10.27
CA GLU A 343 13.17 -0.26 -9.29
C GLU A 343 13.50 -1.12 -8.07
N LEU A 344 12.56 -1.95 -7.57
CA LEU A 344 12.85 -2.92 -6.50
C LEU A 344 13.87 -3.97 -6.96
N GLU A 345 13.70 -4.55 -8.15
CA GLU A 345 14.63 -5.54 -8.72
C GLU A 345 16.02 -4.95 -8.95
N LYS A 346 16.10 -3.76 -9.54
CA LYS A 346 17.36 -3.01 -9.73
C LYS A 346 18.10 -2.75 -8.42
N ARG A 347 17.38 -2.62 -7.31
CA ARG A 347 17.94 -2.46 -5.95
C ARG A 347 18.30 -3.78 -5.28
N GLY A 348 18.10 -4.91 -5.96
CA GLY A 348 18.44 -6.23 -5.46
C GLY A 348 17.49 -6.77 -4.39
N LEU A 349 16.24 -6.27 -4.34
CA LEU A 349 15.24 -6.67 -3.34
C LEU A 349 14.48 -7.95 -3.74
N GLY A 350 14.78 -8.52 -4.89
CA GLY A 350 14.19 -9.74 -5.40
C GLY A 350 14.30 -9.86 -6.90
N THR A 351 13.51 -10.73 -7.52
CA THR A 351 13.48 -10.97 -8.96
C THR A 351 12.06 -11.08 -9.50
N GLN A 352 11.83 -10.61 -10.73
CA GLN A 352 10.55 -10.78 -11.42
C GLN A 352 10.38 -12.21 -11.99
N GLU A 353 11.41 -13.05 -11.92
CA GLU A 353 11.31 -14.47 -12.30
C GLU A 353 10.76 -15.28 -11.13
N TYR A 354 9.59 -15.88 -11.30
CA TYR A 354 8.93 -16.64 -10.24
C TYR A 354 8.36 -17.97 -10.74
N GLU A 355 8.04 -18.84 -9.81
CA GLU A 355 7.23 -20.05 -10.01
C GLU A 355 6.07 -20.06 -9.01
N ILE A 356 4.87 -20.40 -9.49
CA ILE A 356 3.69 -20.58 -8.65
C ILE A 356 3.69 -21.98 -8.04
N VAL A 357 3.49 -22.03 -6.72
CA VAL A 357 3.28 -23.28 -5.97
C VAL A 357 1.86 -23.22 -5.40
N GLU A 358 0.94 -23.96 -6.00
CA GLU A 358 -0.44 -24.01 -5.52
C GLU A 358 -0.56 -24.74 -4.18
N ILE A 359 -1.36 -24.17 -3.28
CA ILE A 359 -1.69 -24.71 -1.96
C ILE A 359 -3.20 -24.99 -1.95
N GLY A 360 -3.50 -26.26 -2.13
CA GLY A 360 -4.88 -26.78 -2.17
C GLY A 360 -5.52 -27.02 -0.80
#